data_e1b3ecd73b7e699176bb9073efa36948
#
_entry.id   e1b3ecd73b7e699176bb9073efa36948
#
_cell.length_a   1.000
_cell.length_b   1.000
_cell.length_c   1.000
_cell.angle_alpha   90.00
_cell.angle_beta   90.00
_cell.angle_gamma   90.00
#
_symmetry.space_group_name_H-M   'P 1'
#
loop_
_entity.id
_entity.type
_entity.pdbx_description
1 polymer ?
#
loop_
_entity_poly.entity_id
_entity_poly.type
_entity_poly.pdbx_seq_one_letter_code
_entity_poly.pdbx_strand_id
1 'polypeptide(L)'
;MTITLASFIGIYDRALATCAHLLAKGSAFATENGVDEADFLNWRLVEDMHPLSFQAAVVVNFSRSYMARAAGQDLPANVIGADLDLAGLQAAIADARAYLAAIPADALAGRDDVMEMVQITDTMTPTLPIEQWVSNFALTNIEFHT
;
A
#
# COMPACT_ATOMS: atom_id res chain seq x y z
N MET A 1 20.92 13.23 9.05
CA MET A 1 20.10 12.73 7.93
C MET A 1 18.69 13.25 8.18
N THR A 2 18.13 14.01 7.27
CA THR A 2 16.76 14.55 7.41
C THR A 2 15.82 13.63 6.64
N ILE A 3 14.76 13.16 7.28
CA ILE A 3 13.68 12.44 6.62
C ILE A 3 12.78 13.47 5.95
N THR A 4 12.48 13.28 4.68
CA THR A 4 11.60 14.14 3.88
C THR A 4 10.52 13.28 3.23
N LEU A 5 9.47 13.87 2.66
CA LEU A 5 8.46 13.13 1.90
C LEU A 5 9.09 12.21 0.85
N ALA A 6 10.13 12.65 0.15
CA ALA A 6 10.84 11.83 -0.83
C ALA A 6 11.50 10.56 -0.22
N SER A 7 11.83 10.57 1.06
CA SER A 7 12.41 9.40 1.74
C SER A 7 11.39 8.24 1.82
N PHE A 8 10.09 8.55 1.85
CA PHE A 8 9.03 7.55 1.96
C PHE A 8 8.82 6.76 0.66
N ILE A 9 9.25 7.27 -0.50
CA ILE A 9 9.28 6.49 -1.75
C ILE A 9 10.05 5.19 -1.55
N GLY A 10 11.28 5.28 -1.03
CA GLY A 10 12.12 4.10 -0.80
C GLY A 10 11.62 3.20 0.34
N ILE A 11 10.95 3.77 1.35
CA ILE A 11 10.36 3.01 2.46
C ILE A 11 9.18 2.19 1.95
N TYR A 12 8.26 2.81 1.22
CA TYR A 12 7.08 2.15 0.66
C TYR A 12 7.46 1.13 -0.43
N ASP A 13 8.46 1.43 -1.26
CA ASP A 13 8.97 0.47 -2.27
C ASP A 13 9.49 -0.82 -1.60
N ARG A 14 10.20 -0.70 -0.48
CA ARG A 14 10.66 -1.88 0.29
C ARG A 14 9.51 -2.69 0.87
N ALA A 15 8.48 -2.05 1.40
CA ALA A 15 7.29 -2.74 1.90
C ALA A 15 6.56 -3.49 0.77
N LEU A 16 6.38 -2.84 -0.39
CA LEU A 16 5.81 -3.47 -1.59
C LEU A 16 6.65 -4.67 -2.07
N ALA A 17 7.98 -4.53 -2.11
CA ALA A 17 8.87 -5.63 -2.47
C ALA A 17 8.79 -6.80 -1.48
N THR A 18 8.68 -6.50 -0.17
CA THR A 18 8.48 -7.50 0.88
C THR A 18 7.14 -8.21 0.70
N CYS A 19 6.06 -7.48 0.48
CA CYS A 19 4.73 -8.03 0.22
C CYS A 19 4.75 -8.99 -0.99
N ALA A 20 5.36 -8.58 -2.11
CA ALA A 20 5.51 -9.44 -3.30
C ALA A 20 6.28 -10.73 -2.98
N HIS A 21 7.36 -10.63 -2.23
CA HIS A 21 8.18 -11.78 -1.82
C HIS A 21 7.38 -12.74 -0.93
N LEU A 22 6.65 -12.21 0.06
CA LEU A 22 5.84 -13.02 0.97
C LEU A 22 4.70 -13.73 0.25
N LEU A 23 4.02 -13.07 -0.67
CA LEU A 23 2.98 -13.68 -1.51
C LEU A 23 3.55 -14.82 -2.36
N ALA A 24 4.70 -14.62 -3.01
CA ALA A 24 5.34 -15.66 -3.82
C ALA A 24 5.76 -16.87 -2.96
N LYS A 25 6.34 -16.62 -1.79
CA LYS A 25 6.77 -17.65 -0.85
C LYS A 25 5.59 -18.43 -0.26
N GLY A 26 4.54 -17.73 0.13
CA GLY A 26 3.32 -18.32 0.67
C GLY A 26 2.58 -19.16 -0.38
N SER A 27 2.51 -18.69 -1.62
CA SER A 27 1.92 -19.44 -2.73
C SER A 27 2.68 -20.72 -3.04
N ALA A 28 4.02 -20.68 -3.03
CA ALA A 28 4.83 -21.89 -3.21
C ALA A 28 4.54 -22.92 -2.10
N PHE A 29 4.51 -22.47 -0.84
CA PHE A 29 4.16 -23.32 0.30
C PHE A 29 2.75 -23.89 0.18
N ALA A 30 1.75 -23.09 -0.20
CA ALA A 30 0.38 -23.53 -0.40
C ALA A 30 0.30 -24.65 -1.47
N THR A 31 0.98 -24.43 -2.61
CA THR A 31 1.04 -25.41 -3.71
C THR A 31 1.68 -26.72 -3.26
N GLU A 32 2.80 -26.66 -2.53
CA GLU A 32 3.49 -27.85 -1.99
C GLU A 32 2.60 -28.65 -1.02
N ASN A 33 1.67 -27.99 -0.35
CA ASN A 33 0.73 -28.60 0.60
C ASN A 33 -0.66 -28.88 0.00
N GLY A 34 -0.84 -28.76 -1.32
CA GLY A 34 -2.08 -29.07 -2.01
C GLY A 34 -3.21 -28.10 -1.74
N VAL A 35 -2.90 -26.84 -1.38
CA VAL A 35 -3.87 -25.76 -1.17
C VAL A 35 -4.05 -25.01 -2.47
N ASP A 36 -5.29 -24.83 -2.90
CA ASP A 36 -5.63 -24.06 -4.08
C ASP A 36 -5.33 -22.56 -3.89
N GLU A 37 -5.00 -21.86 -4.99
CA GLU A 37 -4.66 -20.44 -4.95
C GLU A 37 -5.77 -19.57 -4.33
N ALA A 38 -7.03 -19.86 -4.66
CA ALA A 38 -8.17 -19.11 -4.12
C ALA A 38 -8.29 -19.29 -2.61
N ASP A 39 -8.05 -20.50 -2.10
CA ASP A 39 -8.05 -20.78 -0.66
C ASP A 39 -6.90 -20.07 0.03
N PHE A 40 -5.69 -20.10 -0.56
CA PHE A 40 -4.53 -19.38 -0.06
C PHE A 40 -4.79 -17.87 0.04
N LEU A 41 -5.36 -17.25 -0.99
CA LEU A 41 -5.67 -15.83 -0.99
C LEU A 41 -6.79 -15.44 -0.01
N ASN A 42 -7.62 -16.41 0.39
CA ASN A 42 -8.67 -16.24 1.38
C ASN A 42 -8.22 -16.55 2.82
N TRP A 43 -6.98 -16.97 3.04
CA TRP A 43 -6.48 -17.20 4.39
C TRP A 43 -6.58 -15.95 5.24
N ARG A 44 -6.96 -16.17 6.50
CA ARG A 44 -7.09 -15.12 7.52
C ARG A 44 -6.27 -15.51 8.73
N LEU A 45 -5.63 -14.54 9.34
CA LEU A 45 -4.87 -14.78 10.57
C LEU A 45 -5.82 -15.18 11.72
N VAL A 46 -6.96 -14.50 11.80
CA VAL A 46 -8.09 -14.81 12.69
C VAL A 46 -9.41 -14.58 11.93
N GLU A 47 -10.51 -15.18 12.42
CA GLU A 47 -11.77 -15.25 11.67
C GLU A 47 -12.36 -13.88 11.30
N ASP A 48 -12.22 -12.88 12.15
CA ASP A 48 -12.75 -11.53 11.98
C ASP A 48 -11.79 -10.57 11.25
N MET A 49 -10.61 -11.01 10.85
CA MET A 49 -9.71 -10.24 9.99
C MET A 49 -10.04 -10.40 8.51
N HIS A 50 -9.67 -9.40 7.73
CA HIS A 50 -9.73 -9.48 6.27
C HIS A 50 -8.74 -10.52 5.71
N PRO A 51 -9.05 -11.12 4.54
CA PRO A 51 -8.21 -12.15 3.94
C PRO A 51 -6.87 -11.60 3.43
N LEU A 52 -5.93 -12.52 3.15
CA LEU A 52 -4.59 -12.20 2.64
C LEU A 52 -4.62 -11.30 1.39
N SER A 53 -5.53 -11.57 0.45
CA SER A 53 -5.71 -10.73 -0.74
C SER A 53 -6.03 -9.28 -0.40
N PHE A 54 -6.87 -9.05 0.61
CA PHE A 54 -7.18 -7.70 1.10
C PHE A 54 -5.95 -7.03 1.73
N GLN A 55 -5.16 -7.78 2.53
CA GLN A 55 -3.95 -7.24 3.15
C GLN A 55 -2.99 -6.71 2.08
N ALA A 56 -2.70 -7.50 1.05
CA ALA A 56 -1.85 -7.08 -0.05
C ALA A 56 -2.42 -5.88 -0.83
N ALA A 57 -3.73 -5.86 -1.08
CA ALA A 57 -4.40 -4.74 -1.75
C ALA A 57 -4.30 -3.43 -0.95
N VAL A 58 -4.35 -3.48 0.39
CA VAL A 58 -4.14 -2.30 1.26
C VAL A 58 -2.73 -1.76 1.09
N VAL A 59 -1.70 -2.61 1.12
CA VAL A 59 -0.30 -2.19 0.94
C VAL A 59 -0.14 -1.44 -0.40
N VAL A 60 -0.68 -1.99 -1.48
CA VAL A 60 -0.66 -1.38 -2.81
C VAL A 60 -1.38 -0.03 -2.80
N ASN A 61 -2.61 -0.01 -2.29
CA ASN A 61 -3.46 1.18 -2.36
C ASN A 61 -2.91 2.33 -1.52
N PHE A 62 -2.49 2.05 -0.28
CA PHE A 62 -1.95 3.07 0.62
C PHE A 62 -0.63 3.64 0.10
N SER A 63 0.27 2.78 -0.40
CA SER A 63 1.55 3.23 -0.96
C SER A 63 1.37 4.23 -2.10
N ARG A 64 0.44 3.98 -3.03
CA ARG A 64 0.19 4.86 -4.17
C ARG A 64 -0.60 6.10 -3.79
N SER A 65 -1.72 5.93 -3.08
CA SER A 65 -2.66 7.04 -2.86
C SER A 65 -2.09 8.11 -1.93
N TYR A 66 -1.34 7.74 -0.90
CA TYR A 66 -0.73 8.73 -0.01
C TYR A 66 0.47 9.45 -0.65
N MET A 67 1.23 8.78 -1.51
CA MET A 67 2.29 9.44 -2.27
C MET A 67 1.73 10.30 -3.42
N ALA A 68 0.60 9.94 -4.02
CA ALA A 68 -0.13 10.80 -4.97
C ALA A 68 -0.57 12.11 -4.30
N ARG A 69 -1.19 12.01 -3.10
CA ARG A 69 -1.57 13.19 -2.29
C ARG A 69 -0.35 14.04 -1.95
N ALA A 70 0.74 13.41 -1.51
CA ALA A 70 1.98 14.12 -1.20
C ALA A 70 2.53 14.87 -2.42
N ALA A 71 2.44 14.30 -3.61
CA ALA A 71 2.88 14.92 -4.86
C ALA A 71 1.84 15.90 -5.47
N GLY A 72 0.64 16.01 -4.89
CA GLY A 72 -0.46 16.82 -5.44
C GLY A 72 -1.01 16.30 -6.76
N GLN A 73 -0.97 14.98 -6.96
CA GLN A 73 -1.44 14.30 -8.15
C GLN A 73 -2.84 13.71 -7.93
N ASP A 74 -3.53 13.38 -9.03
CA ASP A 74 -4.78 12.63 -8.98
C ASP A 74 -4.57 11.27 -8.34
N LEU A 75 -5.57 10.81 -7.59
CA LEU A 75 -5.50 9.52 -6.92
C LEU A 75 -5.57 8.38 -7.93
N PRO A 76 -4.65 7.40 -7.85
CA PRO A 76 -4.74 6.21 -8.67
C PRO A 76 -5.98 5.37 -8.30
N ALA A 77 -6.42 4.53 -9.25
CA ALA A 77 -7.57 3.66 -9.03
C ALA A 77 -7.37 2.77 -7.81
N ASN A 78 -8.40 2.66 -6.97
CA ASN A 78 -8.39 1.80 -5.79
C ASN A 78 -8.41 0.32 -6.20
N VAL A 79 -7.56 -0.49 -5.57
CA VAL A 79 -7.52 -1.95 -5.77
C VAL A 79 -8.09 -2.74 -4.58
N ILE A 80 -8.42 -2.07 -3.48
CA ILE A 80 -9.07 -2.71 -2.33
C ILE A 80 -10.49 -3.13 -2.76
N GLY A 81 -10.80 -4.42 -2.56
CA GLY A 81 -12.08 -5.01 -2.98
C GLY A 81 -12.14 -5.41 -4.45
N ALA A 82 -11.07 -5.22 -5.23
CA ALA A 82 -10.97 -5.83 -6.55
C ALA A 82 -10.77 -7.36 -6.41
N ASP A 83 -11.45 -8.11 -7.27
CA ASP A 83 -11.29 -9.56 -7.34
C ASP A 83 -10.02 -9.90 -8.13
N LEU A 84 -8.87 -9.82 -7.45
CA LEU A 84 -7.56 -10.09 -8.03
C LEU A 84 -7.07 -11.48 -7.60
N ASP A 85 -6.66 -12.28 -8.56
CA ASP A 85 -5.87 -13.48 -8.34
C ASP A 85 -4.42 -13.14 -7.93
N LEU A 86 -3.60 -14.14 -7.67
CA LEU A 86 -2.21 -13.94 -7.27
C LEU A 86 -1.41 -13.16 -8.33
N ALA A 87 -1.61 -13.48 -9.61
CA ALA A 87 -0.93 -12.79 -10.71
C ALA A 87 -1.36 -11.31 -10.79
N GLY A 88 -2.65 -11.04 -10.60
CA GLY A 88 -3.20 -9.68 -10.53
C GLY A 88 -2.65 -8.88 -9.34
N LEU A 89 -2.53 -9.49 -8.16
CA LEU A 89 -1.91 -8.86 -6.99
C LEU A 89 -0.43 -8.56 -7.22
N GLN A 90 0.33 -9.50 -7.77
CA GLN A 90 1.74 -9.30 -8.12
C GLN A 90 1.92 -8.19 -9.16
N ALA A 91 1.06 -8.14 -10.18
CA ALA A 91 1.05 -7.06 -11.16
C ALA A 91 0.73 -5.70 -10.51
N ALA A 92 -0.28 -5.64 -9.64
CA ALA A 92 -0.64 -4.41 -8.92
C ALA A 92 0.50 -3.91 -8.02
N ILE A 93 1.26 -4.81 -7.38
CA ILE A 93 2.46 -4.45 -6.61
C ILE A 93 3.55 -3.90 -7.52
N ALA A 94 3.81 -4.55 -8.66
CA ALA A 94 4.81 -4.08 -9.64
C ALA A 94 4.46 -2.69 -10.19
N ASP A 95 3.19 -2.47 -10.53
CA ASP A 95 2.67 -1.18 -10.99
C ASP A 95 2.80 -0.10 -9.91
N ALA A 96 2.52 -0.45 -8.64
CA ALA A 96 2.69 0.48 -7.52
C ALA A 96 4.15 0.91 -7.35
N ARG A 97 5.09 -0.01 -7.46
CA ARG A 97 6.53 0.27 -7.39
C ARG A 97 6.98 1.17 -8.55
N ALA A 98 6.52 0.88 -9.77
CA ALA A 98 6.79 1.71 -10.94
C ALA A 98 6.19 3.13 -10.77
N TYR A 99 4.98 3.24 -10.24
CA TYR A 99 4.34 4.51 -9.92
C TYR A 99 5.17 5.34 -8.94
N LEU A 100 5.60 4.74 -7.82
CA LEU A 100 6.43 5.42 -6.83
C LEU A 100 7.76 5.91 -7.43
N ALA A 101 8.41 5.08 -8.24
CA ALA A 101 9.67 5.43 -8.91
C ALA A 101 9.52 6.57 -9.93
N ALA A 102 8.31 6.76 -10.49
CA ALA A 102 8.02 7.81 -11.45
C ALA A 102 7.67 9.16 -10.80
N ILE A 103 7.48 9.25 -9.47
CA ILE A 103 7.19 10.51 -8.78
C ILE A 103 8.45 11.38 -8.79
N PRO A 104 8.42 12.57 -9.42
CA PRO A 104 9.56 13.48 -9.41
C PRO A 104 9.85 13.99 -7.99
N ALA A 105 11.11 14.05 -7.60
CA ALA A 105 11.50 14.51 -6.26
C ALA A 105 11.08 15.96 -5.98
N ASP A 106 11.06 16.82 -7.00
CA ASP A 106 10.61 18.21 -6.93
C ASP A 106 9.10 18.34 -6.71
N ALA A 107 8.29 17.35 -7.13
CA ALA A 107 6.86 17.31 -6.85
C ALA A 107 6.54 17.17 -5.35
N LEU A 108 7.49 16.69 -4.53
CA LEU A 108 7.35 16.51 -3.09
C LEU A 108 7.99 17.65 -2.28
N ALA A 109 8.83 18.47 -2.92
CA ALA A 109 9.62 19.47 -2.24
C ALA A 109 8.73 20.58 -1.64
N GLY A 110 8.92 20.87 -0.33
CA GLY A 110 8.21 21.92 0.37
C GLY A 110 6.72 21.69 0.59
N ARG A 111 6.26 20.44 0.50
CA ARG A 111 4.86 20.08 0.67
C ARG A 111 4.53 19.49 2.06
N ASP A 112 5.51 19.33 2.92
CA ASP A 112 5.38 18.68 4.22
C ASP A 112 4.19 19.22 5.05
N ASP A 113 4.01 20.54 5.08
CA ASP A 113 2.97 21.24 5.84
C ASP A 113 1.65 21.47 5.05
N VAL A 114 1.54 20.96 3.83
CA VAL A 114 0.29 21.08 3.06
C VAL A 114 -0.81 20.33 3.79
N MET A 115 -1.88 21.04 4.12
CA MET A 115 -3.02 20.44 4.82
C MET A 115 -3.87 19.63 3.84
N GLU A 116 -4.08 18.37 4.17
CA GLU A 116 -4.87 17.43 3.38
C GLU A 116 -5.99 16.85 4.23
N MET A 117 -7.20 16.87 3.68
CA MET A 117 -8.37 16.26 4.29
C MET A 117 -8.60 14.87 3.70
N VAL A 118 -8.62 13.85 4.54
CA VAL A 118 -8.85 12.47 4.12
C VAL A 118 -10.02 11.88 4.88
N GLN A 119 -11.00 11.35 4.15
CA GLN A 119 -12.10 10.60 4.75
C GLN A 119 -11.58 9.19 5.11
N ILE A 120 -11.63 8.86 6.39
CA ILE A 120 -11.24 7.54 6.93
C ILE A 120 -12.46 6.65 7.08
N THR A 121 -13.56 7.22 7.62
CA THR A 121 -14.86 6.56 7.78
C THR A 121 -15.96 7.53 7.39
N ASP A 122 -17.21 7.07 7.35
CA ASP A 122 -18.37 7.92 7.05
C ASP A 122 -18.53 9.12 8.01
N THR A 123 -17.95 9.00 9.21
CA THR A 123 -18.05 10.02 10.26
C THR A 123 -16.71 10.67 10.64
N MET A 124 -15.61 10.22 10.05
CA MET A 124 -14.27 10.68 10.38
C MET A 124 -13.52 11.19 9.16
N THR A 125 -13.33 12.50 9.10
CA THR A 125 -12.67 13.20 7.99
C THR A 125 -11.66 14.23 8.53
N PRO A 126 -10.57 13.77 9.16
CA PRO A 126 -9.57 14.67 9.72
C PRO A 126 -8.79 15.41 8.62
N THR A 127 -8.29 16.61 8.98
CA THR A 127 -7.38 17.41 8.17
C THR A 127 -6.04 17.50 8.89
N LEU A 128 -4.99 16.98 8.29
CA LEU A 128 -3.63 16.94 8.84
C LEU A 128 -2.62 17.41 7.79
N PRO A 129 -1.42 17.84 8.21
CA PRO A 129 -0.30 18.00 7.27
C PRO A 129 -0.02 16.69 6.52
N ILE A 130 0.31 16.81 5.23
CA ILE A 130 0.53 15.63 4.38
C ILE A 130 1.70 14.75 4.89
N GLU A 131 2.70 15.35 5.53
CA GLU A 131 3.78 14.62 6.17
C GLU A 131 3.25 13.65 7.24
N GLN A 132 2.26 14.06 8.05
CA GLN A 132 1.66 13.20 9.07
C GLN A 132 0.80 12.08 8.46
N TRP A 133 0.12 12.36 7.35
CA TRP A 133 -0.60 11.33 6.61
C TRP A 133 0.34 10.25 6.08
N VAL A 134 1.49 10.66 5.54
CA VAL A 134 2.48 9.74 4.99
C VAL A 134 3.23 9.01 6.11
N SER A 135 3.78 9.74 7.09
CA SER A 135 4.68 9.16 8.09
C SER A 135 3.96 8.35 9.17
N ASN A 136 2.80 8.83 9.64
CA ASN A 136 2.12 8.21 10.79
C ASN A 136 0.98 7.29 10.34
N PHE A 137 0.11 7.76 9.45
CA PHE A 137 -1.07 6.99 9.09
C PHE A 137 -0.76 5.94 8.02
N ALA A 138 -0.25 6.35 6.85
CA ALA A 138 -0.03 5.44 5.75
C ALA A 138 1.08 4.43 6.05
N LEU A 139 2.22 4.86 6.58
CA LEU A 139 3.33 3.95 6.92
C LEU A 139 2.89 2.88 7.92
N THR A 140 2.21 3.28 9.00
CA THR A 140 1.75 2.32 10.02
C THR A 140 0.78 1.28 9.43
N ASN A 141 -0.13 1.71 8.55
CA ASN A 141 -1.04 0.78 7.87
C ASN A 141 -0.28 -0.13 6.90
N ILE A 142 0.64 0.40 6.10
CA ILE A 142 1.46 -0.40 5.17
C ILE A 142 2.23 -1.47 5.93
N GLU A 143 2.90 -1.12 7.03
CA GLU A 143 3.67 -2.07 7.85
C GLU A 143 2.78 -3.11 8.54
N PHE A 144 1.59 -2.72 9.00
CA PHE A 144 0.65 -3.64 9.62
C PHE A 144 0.12 -4.69 8.63
N HIS A 145 -0.09 -4.30 7.39
CA HIS A 145 -0.66 -5.16 6.35
C HIS A 145 0.39 -5.94 5.53
N THR A 146 1.69 -5.60 5.66
CA THR A 146 2.79 -6.34 5.01
C THR A 146 3.16 -7.57 5.80
#